data_21f5c8929995b63aed9a08b4c903a531
#
_entry.id   21f5c8929995b63aed9a08b4c903a531
#
_cell.length_a   1.000
_cell.length_b   1.000
_cell.length_c   1.000
_cell.angle_alpha   90.00
_cell.angle_beta   90.00
_cell.angle_gamma   90.00
#
_symmetry.space_group_name_H-M   'P 1'
#
loop_
_entity.id
_entity.type
_entity.pdbx_description
1 polymer ?
#
loop_
_entity_poly.entity_id
_entity_poly.type
_entity_poly.pdbx_seq_one_letter_code
_entity_poly.pdbx_strand_id
1 'polypeptide(L)'
;MGESGLRQRKKARTRETILNEAFRLFRERGYGGTTVEQIAEAAEISPATFFRYFPTKEHLVTLDRFLPLAEALAAQPPGPPVTVLRGAFRTAFAALSAEEIAGGHAREVFAATVPELLVANLRRSPGVIREVGEAVAERAACAADDPRLRNAIGAVFGVVAIVWLQWAHDPGMDGPAEIDAALAHLESGLSP
;
A
#
# COMPACT_ATOMS: atom_id res chain seq x y z
N MET A 1 19.21 -20.72 -12.65
CA MET A 1 18.24 -19.59 -12.51
C MET A 1 16.76 -20.01 -12.38
N GLY A 2 16.41 -21.29 -12.26
CA GLY A 2 15.00 -21.76 -12.32
C GLY A 2 14.25 -21.88 -10.98
N GLU A 3 14.87 -22.37 -9.92
CA GLU A 3 14.14 -22.73 -8.68
C GLU A 3 13.73 -21.54 -7.80
N SER A 4 14.54 -20.50 -7.71
CA SER A 4 14.23 -19.29 -6.95
C SER A 4 13.03 -18.55 -7.52
N GLY A 5 12.95 -18.43 -8.85
CA GLY A 5 11.82 -17.79 -9.52
C GLY A 5 10.50 -18.56 -9.40
N LEU A 6 10.55 -19.90 -9.44
CA LEU A 6 9.37 -20.75 -9.28
C LEU A 6 8.83 -20.67 -7.84
N ARG A 7 9.72 -20.65 -6.86
CA ARG A 7 9.36 -20.51 -5.44
C ARG A 7 8.72 -19.15 -5.14
N GLN A 8 9.26 -18.07 -5.72
CA GLN A 8 8.68 -16.74 -5.59
C GLN A 8 7.30 -16.64 -6.25
N ARG A 9 7.13 -17.18 -7.46
CA ARG A 9 5.81 -17.23 -8.14
C ARG A 9 4.78 -18.01 -7.34
N LYS A 10 5.14 -19.18 -6.78
CA LYS A 10 4.25 -19.95 -5.91
C LYS A 10 3.87 -19.15 -4.65
N LYS A 11 4.83 -18.45 -4.04
CA LYS A 11 4.59 -17.61 -2.87
C LYS A 11 3.63 -16.46 -3.19
N ALA A 12 3.82 -15.78 -4.32
CA ALA A 12 2.95 -14.71 -4.78
C ALA A 12 1.52 -15.23 -5.04
N ARG A 13 1.37 -16.33 -5.76
CA ARG A 13 0.07 -16.94 -6.06
C ARG A 13 -0.69 -17.35 -4.79
N THR A 14 -0.01 -18.01 -3.84
CA THR A 14 -0.65 -18.38 -2.57
C THR A 14 -1.11 -17.16 -1.79
N ARG A 15 -0.28 -16.09 -1.77
CA ARG A 15 -0.63 -14.84 -1.11
C ARG A 15 -1.87 -14.20 -1.73
N GLU A 16 -1.95 -14.19 -3.04
CA GLU A 16 -3.10 -13.68 -3.79
C GLU A 16 -4.36 -14.49 -3.52
N THR A 17 -4.28 -15.82 -3.52
CA THR A 17 -5.42 -16.70 -3.14
C THR A 17 -5.94 -16.35 -1.75
N ILE A 18 -5.05 -16.21 -0.76
CA ILE A 18 -5.45 -15.83 0.61
C ILE A 18 -6.17 -14.48 0.62
N LEU A 19 -5.66 -13.49 -0.10
CA LEU A 19 -6.28 -12.16 -0.19
C LEU A 19 -7.67 -12.24 -0.82
N ASN A 20 -7.81 -12.91 -1.95
CA ASN A 20 -9.07 -13.02 -2.67
C ASN A 20 -10.16 -13.69 -1.83
N GLU A 21 -9.83 -14.81 -1.16
CA GLU A 21 -10.76 -15.51 -0.28
C GLU A 21 -11.11 -14.69 0.97
N ALA A 22 -10.14 -14.02 1.57
CA ALA A 22 -10.38 -13.13 2.71
C ALA A 22 -11.35 -12.01 2.35
N PHE A 23 -11.12 -11.32 1.22
CA PHE A 23 -11.99 -10.21 0.79
C PHE A 23 -13.37 -10.69 0.33
N ARG A 24 -13.48 -11.90 -0.22
CA ARG A 24 -14.78 -12.52 -0.49
C ARG A 24 -15.56 -12.74 0.80
N LEU A 25 -14.92 -13.35 1.81
CA LEU A 25 -15.53 -13.60 3.12
C LEU A 25 -15.88 -12.30 3.87
N PHE A 26 -15.02 -11.28 3.79
CA PHE A 26 -15.29 -9.98 4.41
C PHE A 26 -16.53 -9.31 3.80
N ARG A 27 -16.75 -9.43 2.50
CA ARG A 27 -17.97 -8.91 1.86
C ARG A 27 -19.21 -9.71 2.23
N GLU A 28 -19.10 -11.03 2.37
CA GLU A 28 -20.23 -11.91 2.68
C GLU A 28 -20.65 -11.86 4.17
N ARG A 29 -19.67 -11.76 5.08
CA ARG A 29 -19.87 -11.97 6.53
C ARG A 29 -19.45 -10.78 7.39
N GLY A 30 -18.93 -9.76 6.77
CA GLY A 30 -18.28 -8.64 7.47
C GLY A 30 -16.89 -8.99 7.99
N TYR A 31 -16.09 -7.96 8.25
CA TYR A 31 -14.73 -8.13 8.78
C TYR A 31 -14.71 -8.81 10.16
N GLY A 32 -15.56 -8.34 11.08
CA GLY A 32 -15.67 -8.90 12.44
C GLY A 32 -16.16 -10.34 12.48
N GLY A 33 -17.05 -10.73 11.55
CA GLY A 33 -17.63 -12.07 11.44
C GLY A 33 -16.75 -13.09 10.72
N THR A 34 -15.56 -12.69 10.23
CA THR A 34 -14.64 -13.59 9.50
C THR A 34 -13.41 -13.90 10.34
N THR A 35 -13.10 -15.21 10.51
CA THR A 35 -11.91 -15.66 11.26
C THR A 35 -10.77 -16.08 10.33
N VAL A 36 -9.55 -16.18 10.89
CA VAL A 36 -8.37 -16.67 10.16
C VAL A 36 -8.54 -18.12 9.72
N GLU A 37 -9.20 -18.94 10.56
CA GLU A 37 -9.48 -20.34 10.26
C GLU A 37 -10.38 -20.48 9.03
N GLN A 38 -11.43 -19.65 8.93
CA GLN A 38 -12.33 -19.64 7.77
C GLN A 38 -11.62 -19.18 6.50
N ILE A 39 -10.72 -18.19 6.60
CA ILE A 39 -9.92 -17.73 5.47
C ILE A 39 -8.95 -18.82 5.02
N ALA A 40 -8.28 -19.47 5.97
CA ALA A 40 -7.34 -20.55 5.68
C ALA A 40 -8.05 -21.74 5.01
N GLU A 41 -9.22 -22.13 5.51
CA GLU A 41 -10.06 -23.18 4.92
C GLU A 41 -10.46 -22.82 3.48
N ALA A 42 -10.98 -21.60 3.26
CA ALA A 42 -11.37 -21.15 1.93
C ALA A 42 -10.19 -21.07 0.94
N ALA A 43 -9.00 -20.73 1.42
CA ALA A 43 -7.78 -20.69 0.63
C ALA A 43 -7.07 -22.07 0.50
N GLU A 44 -7.67 -23.15 1.02
CA GLU A 44 -7.14 -24.52 1.02
C GLU A 44 -5.73 -24.61 1.66
N ILE A 45 -5.51 -23.89 2.76
CA ILE A 45 -4.24 -23.88 3.50
C ILE A 45 -4.48 -24.12 5.01
N SER A 46 -3.43 -24.44 5.74
CA SER A 46 -3.50 -24.45 7.20
C SER A 46 -3.44 -23.04 7.80
N PRO A 47 -4.01 -22.80 9.00
CA PRO A 47 -3.84 -21.54 9.73
C PRO A 47 -2.36 -21.19 9.95
N ALA A 48 -1.50 -22.16 10.21
CA ALA A 48 -0.04 -21.95 10.32
C ALA A 48 0.56 -21.43 9.01
N THR A 49 0.05 -21.90 7.87
CA THR A 49 0.44 -21.38 6.55
C THR A 49 -0.04 -19.94 6.39
N PHE A 50 -1.27 -19.61 6.79
CA PHE A 50 -1.76 -18.23 6.77
C PHE A 50 -0.83 -17.29 7.54
N PHE A 51 -0.49 -17.61 8.80
CA PHE A 51 0.37 -16.76 9.64
C PHE A 51 1.79 -16.60 9.09
N ARG A 52 2.28 -17.49 8.26
CA ARG A 52 3.55 -17.33 7.55
C ARG A 52 3.48 -16.22 6.49
N TYR A 53 2.32 -15.97 5.88
CA TYR A 53 2.09 -14.92 4.87
C TYR A 53 1.59 -13.61 5.49
N PHE A 54 0.75 -13.69 6.50
CA PHE A 54 0.07 -12.57 7.14
C PHE A 54 0.10 -12.76 8.66
N PRO A 55 0.95 -12.01 9.39
CA PRO A 55 1.07 -12.15 10.86
C PRO A 55 -0.24 -11.98 11.62
N THR A 56 -1.17 -11.19 11.11
CA THR A 56 -2.53 -11.03 11.66
C THR A 56 -3.55 -10.84 10.55
N LYS A 57 -4.84 -10.87 10.86
CA LYS A 57 -5.94 -10.61 9.94
C LYS A 57 -5.89 -9.18 9.38
N GLU A 58 -5.49 -8.21 10.20
CA GLU A 58 -5.34 -6.80 9.80
C GLU A 58 -4.29 -6.61 8.69
N HIS A 59 -3.28 -7.48 8.63
CA HIS A 59 -2.26 -7.42 7.58
C HIS A 59 -2.77 -7.74 6.17
N LEU A 60 -3.97 -8.29 6.04
CA LEU A 60 -4.62 -8.50 4.74
C LEU A 60 -5.01 -7.19 4.05
N VAL A 61 -5.23 -6.13 4.81
CA VAL A 61 -5.83 -4.86 4.38
C VAL A 61 -4.94 -3.65 4.64
N THR A 62 -3.64 -3.84 4.78
CA THR A 62 -2.71 -2.74 5.03
C THR A 62 -2.05 -2.25 3.75
N LEU A 63 -1.96 -0.92 3.64
CA LEU A 63 -1.44 -0.14 2.49
C LEU A 63 -0.06 -0.59 1.98
N ASP A 64 0.82 -1.05 2.87
CA ASP A 64 2.20 -1.44 2.55
C ASP A 64 2.32 -2.64 1.59
N ARG A 65 1.19 -3.20 1.15
CA ARG A 65 1.16 -4.44 0.37
C ARG A 65 0.53 -4.31 -1.01
N PHE A 66 -0.11 -3.19 -1.26
CA PHE A 66 -0.65 -2.90 -2.58
C PHE A 66 0.44 -2.39 -3.53
N LEU A 67 1.21 -1.38 -3.10
CA LEU A 67 2.25 -0.81 -3.92
C LEU A 67 3.64 -1.35 -3.53
N PRO A 68 4.49 -1.74 -4.48
CA PRO A 68 5.89 -2.08 -4.22
C PRO A 68 6.73 -0.81 -3.96
N LEU A 69 6.31 -0.01 -2.98
CA LEU A 69 6.85 1.33 -2.76
C LEU A 69 8.30 1.31 -2.28
N ALA A 70 8.69 0.32 -1.47
CA ALA A 70 10.07 0.21 -0.99
C ALA A 70 11.06 -0.05 -2.15
N GLU A 71 10.72 -0.96 -3.06
CA GLU A 71 11.52 -1.24 -4.25
C GLU A 71 11.54 -0.04 -5.20
N ALA A 72 10.38 0.60 -5.37
CA ALA A 72 10.25 1.79 -6.19
C ALA A 72 11.06 2.97 -5.65
N LEU A 73 11.11 3.19 -4.32
CA LEU A 73 11.96 4.19 -3.67
C LEU A 73 13.44 3.89 -3.88
N ALA A 74 13.85 2.64 -3.72
CA ALA A 74 15.25 2.24 -3.93
C ALA A 74 15.73 2.50 -5.37
N ALA A 75 14.84 2.51 -6.33
CA ALA A 75 15.13 2.76 -7.74
C ALA A 75 15.17 4.26 -8.11
N GLN A 76 14.75 5.17 -7.22
CA GLN A 76 14.73 6.60 -7.54
C GLN A 76 16.12 7.22 -7.57
N PRO A 77 16.38 8.18 -8.47
CA PRO A 77 17.56 9.02 -8.42
C PRO A 77 17.55 9.93 -7.18
N PRO A 78 18.72 10.40 -6.72
CA PRO A 78 18.78 11.42 -5.67
C PRO A 78 18.02 12.69 -6.06
N GLY A 79 17.31 13.30 -5.09
CA GLY A 79 16.53 14.50 -5.34
C GLY A 79 15.74 14.99 -4.13
N PRO A 80 14.97 16.08 -4.27
CA PRO A 80 14.10 16.57 -3.20
C PRO A 80 13.11 15.50 -2.72
N PRO A 81 12.74 15.46 -1.42
CA PRO A 81 11.89 14.43 -0.85
C PRO A 81 10.57 14.20 -1.60
N VAL A 82 9.88 15.27 -2.00
CA VAL A 82 8.59 15.17 -2.72
C VAL A 82 8.79 14.56 -4.11
N THR A 83 9.86 14.99 -4.84
CA THR A 83 10.23 14.45 -6.15
C THR A 83 10.54 12.97 -6.08
N VAL A 84 11.31 12.55 -5.08
CA VAL A 84 11.65 11.13 -4.85
C VAL A 84 10.40 10.30 -4.57
N LEU A 85 9.52 10.78 -3.70
CA LEU A 85 8.26 10.09 -3.38
C LEU A 85 7.33 10.02 -4.59
N ARG A 86 7.14 11.13 -5.32
CA ARG A 86 6.35 11.16 -6.55
C ARG A 86 6.86 10.15 -7.57
N GLY A 87 8.16 10.14 -7.82
CA GLY A 87 8.80 9.18 -8.72
C GLY A 87 8.57 7.73 -8.27
N ALA A 88 8.65 7.46 -6.97
CA ALA A 88 8.39 6.15 -6.42
C ALA A 88 6.93 5.69 -6.61
N PHE A 89 5.94 6.55 -6.40
CA PHE A 89 4.53 6.23 -6.69
C PHE A 89 4.32 5.92 -8.17
N ARG A 90 4.88 6.72 -9.08
CA ARG A 90 4.80 6.45 -10.52
C ARG A 90 5.41 5.10 -10.88
N THR A 91 6.59 4.81 -10.37
CA THR A 91 7.29 3.53 -10.61
C THR A 91 6.50 2.36 -10.05
N ALA A 92 5.94 2.51 -8.84
CA ALA A 92 5.16 1.47 -8.19
C ALA A 92 3.87 1.16 -8.95
N PHE A 93 3.13 2.17 -9.40
CA PHE A 93 1.92 1.97 -10.21
C PHE A 93 2.24 1.40 -11.60
N ALA A 94 3.31 1.86 -12.24
CA ALA A 94 3.73 1.34 -13.54
C ALA A 94 4.15 -0.15 -13.52
N ALA A 95 4.52 -0.66 -12.35
CA ALA A 95 4.86 -2.08 -12.17
C ALA A 95 3.63 -2.99 -12.02
N LEU A 96 2.42 -2.44 -11.92
CA LEU A 96 1.18 -3.17 -11.72
C LEU A 96 0.33 -3.20 -12.98
N SER A 97 -0.36 -4.32 -13.21
CA SER A 97 -1.41 -4.42 -14.22
C SER A 97 -2.67 -3.65 -13.79
N ALA A 98 -3.55 -3.32 -14.74
CA ALA A 98 -4.83 -2.68 -14.45
C ALA A 98 -5.70 -3.51 -13.48
N GLU A 99 -5.64 -4.84 -13.56
CA GLU A 99 -6.36 -5.75 -12.66
C GLU A 99 -5.81 -5.68 -11.23
N GLU A 100 -4.48 -5.64 -11.07
CA GLU A 100 -3.84 -5.47 -9.75
C GLU A 100 -4.16 -4.12 -9.13
N ILE A 101 -4.18 -3.05 -9.93
CA ILE A 101 -4.58 -1.71 -9.48
C ILE A 101 -6.04 -1.72 -9.02
N ALA A 102 -6.96 -2.25 -9.82
CA ALA A 102 -8.37 -2.33 -9.47
C ALA A 102 -8.62 -3.18 -8.21
N GLY A 103 -7.96 -4.35 -8.12
CA GLY A 103 -8.04 -5.21 -6.95
C GLY A 103 -7.45 -4.57 -5.69
N GLY A 104 -6.34 -3.86 -5.81
CA GLY A 104 -5.73 -3.10 -4.73
C GLY A 104 -6.65 -1.97 -4.25
N HIS A 105 -7.16 -1.17 -5.19
CA HIS A 105 -8.11 -0.11 -4.90
C HIS A 105 -9.35 -0.63 -4.16
N ALA A 106 -9.97 -1.71 -4.63
CA ALA A 106 -11.13 -2.31 -3.95
C ALA A 106 -10.83 -2.74 -2.50
N ARG A 107 -9.62 -3.21 -2.23
CA ARG A 107 -9.16 -3.54 -0.86
C ARG A 107 -9.01 -2.30 0.01
N GLU A 108 -8.44 -1.23 -0.53
CA GLU A 108 -8.26 0.04 0.19
C GLU A 108 -9.59 0.71 0.52
N VAL A 109 -10.54 0.72 -0.44
CA VAL A 109 -11.91 1.19 -0.21
C VAL A 109 -12.54 0.43 0.96
N PHE A 110 -12.41 -0.90 0.95
CA PHE A 110 -12.92 -1.73 2.04
C PHE A 110 -12.24 -1.38 3.38
N ALA A 111 -10.91 -1.23 3.39
CA ALA A 111 -10.16 -0.86 4.59
C ALA A 111 -10.57 0.51 5.14
N ALA A 112 -10.91 1.47 4.28
CA ALA A 112 -11.37 2.79 4.68
C ALA A 112 -12.82 2.81 5.20
N THR A 113 -13.65 1.83 4.82
CA THR A 113 -15.07 1.75 5.22
C THR A 113 -15.30 0.94 6.49
N VAL A 114 -14.32 0.15 6.96
CA VAL A 114 -14.40 -0.66 8.17
C VAL A 114 -13.67 0.05 9.32
N PRO A 115 -14.36 0.52 10.38
CA PRO A 115 -13.76 1.31 11.46
C PRO A 115 -12.56 0.65 12.14
N GLU A 116 -12.62 -0.66 12.37
CA GLU A 116 -11.55 -1.42 13.01
C GLU A 116 -10.28 -1.42 12.16
N LEU A 117 -10.42 -1.47 10.83
CA LEU A 117 -9.30 -1.43 9.90
C LEU A 117 -8.71 -0.04 9.76
N LEU A 118 -9.56 0.99 9.77
CA LEU A 118 -9.12 2.38 9.79
C LEU A 118 -8.25 2.66 11.02
N VAL A 119 -8.68 2.23 12.20
CA VAL A 119 -7.91 2.37 13.45
C VAL A 119 -6.60 1.57 13.39
N ALA A 120 -6.62 0.35 12.85
CA ALA A 120 -5.42 -0.47 12.68
C ALA A 120 -4.40 0.19 11.74
N ASN A 121 -4.86 0.76 10.63
CA ASN A 121 -4.02 1.51 9.68
C ASN A 121 -3.40 2.75 10.34
N LEU A 122 -4.19 3.53 11.08
CA LEU A 122 -3.68 4.71 11.81
C LEU A 122 -2.61 4.34 12.83
N ARG A 123 -2.77 3.24 13.56
CA ARG A 123 -1.78 2.76 14.53
C ARG A 123 -0.47 2.31 13.89
N ARG A 124 -0.50 1.85 12.65
CA ARG A 124 0.69 1.40 11.90
C ARG A 124 1.40 2.52 11.16
N SER A 125 0.69 3.61 10.87
CA SER A 125 1.22 4.74 10.11
C SER A 125 2.57 5.26 10.61
N PRO A 126 2.84 5.40 11.93
CA PRO A 126 4.15 5.86 12.40
C PRO A 126 5.31 4.95 11.99
N GLY A 127 5.11 3.64 11.96
CA GLY A 127 6.13 2.68 11.51
C GLY A 127 6.42 2.81 10.02
N VAL A 128 5.36 2.86 9.21
CA VAL A 128 5.45 3.04 7.74
C VAL A 128 6.11 4.38 7.41
N ILE A 129 5.69 5.47 8.06
CA ILE A 129 6.27 6.80 7.86
C ILE A 129 7.77 6.80 8.20
N ARG A 130 8.19 6.11 9.25
CA ARG A 130 9.60 5.99 9.61
C ARG A 130 10.39 5.22 8.55
N GLU A 131 9.92 4.06 8.12
CA GLU A 131 10.59 3.22 7.10
C GLU A 131 10.72 3.96 5.76
N VAL A 132 9.65 4.61 5.31
CA VAL A 132 9.66 5.46 4.12
C VAL A 132 10.60 6.64 4.32
N GLY A 133 10.60 7.25 5.53
CA GLY A 133 11.47 8.36 5.88
C GLY A 133 12.95 8.02 5.78
N GLU A 134 13.37 6.87 6.29
CA GLU A 134 14.73 6.37 6.19
C GLU A 134 15.16 6.20 4.72
N ALA A 135 14.30 5.56 3.90
CA ALA A 135 14.57 5.34 2.48
C ALA A 135 14.64 6.64 1.66
N VAL A 136 13.77 7.61 1.97
CA VAL A 136 13.78 8.94 1.31
C VAL A 136 14.98 9.75 1.75
N ALA A 137 15.38 9.71 3.03
CA ALA A 137 16.53 10.42 3.57
C ALA A 137 17.82 10.08 2.81
N GLU A 138 18.03 8.78 2.51
CA GLU A 138 19.17 8.32 1.72
C GLU A 138 19.19 8.95 0.32
N ARG A 139 18.01 9.09 -0.33
CA ARG A 139 17.89 9.67 -1.69
C ARG A 139 17.95 11.21 -1.68
N ALA A 140 17.44 11.83 -0.63
CA ALA A 140 17.44 13.27 -0.47
C ALA A 140 18.75 13.83 0.13
N ALA A 141 19.70 12.97 0.47
CA ALA A 141 20.96 13.32 1.13
C ALA A 141 20.75 14.19 2.38
N CYS A 142 19.74 13.86 3.19
CA CYS A 142 19.43 14.57 4.43
C CYS A 142 19.34 13.60 5.62
N ALA A 143 19.31 14.14 6.85
CA ALA A 143 19.16 13.33 8.04
C ALA A 143 17.72 12.76 8.14
N ALA A 144 17.59 11.52 8.58
CA ALA A 144 16.28 10.86 8.71
C ALA A 144 15.37 11.53 9.75
N ASP A 145 15.94 12.26 10.70
CA ASP A 145 15.25 13.03 11.73
C ASP A 145 15.03 14.52 11.37
N ASP A 146 15.39 14.92 10.12
CA ASP A 146 15.16 16.30 9.66
C ASP A 146 13.65 16.63 9.70
N PRO A 147 13.25 17.68 10.43
CA PRO A 147 11.85 18.12 10.46
C PRO A 147 11.25 18.44 9.10
N ARG A 148 12.07 18.92 8.15
CA ARG A 148 11.62 19.23 6.77
C ARG A 148 11.27 17.95 6.02
N LEU A 149 12.08 16.89 6.17
CA LEU A 149 11.80 15.58 5.60
C LEU A 149 10.49 15.01 6.17
N ARG A 150 10.34 15.02 7.49
CA ARG A 150 9.12 14.58 8.16
C ARG A 150 7.87 15.31 7.65
N ASN A 151 7.97 16.65 7.51
CA ASN A 151 6.87 17.46 7.02
C ASN A 151 6.54 17.15 5.55
N ALA A 152 7.55 16.97 4.69
CA ALA A 152 7.35 16.56 3.30
C ALA A 152 6.66 15.21 3.18
N ILE A 153 7.09 14.21 3.96
CA ILE A 153 6.47 12.89 4.00
C ILE A 153 5.01 13.00 4.48
N GLY A 154 4.76 13.75 5.56
CA GLY A 154 3.42 13.96 6.08
C GLY A 154 2.49 14.63 5.05
N ALA A 155 2.98 15.62 4.31
CA ALA A 155 2.22 16.28 3.25
C ALA A 155 1.90 15.30 2.10
N VAL A 156 2.87 14.52 1.64
CA VAL A 156 2.66 13.50 0.60
C VAL A 156 1.63 12.47 1.04
N PHE A 157 1.77 11.91 2.25
CA PHE A 157 0.80 10.95 2.76
C PHE A 157 -0.60 11.54 2.91
N GLY A 158 -0.72 12.80 3.36
CA GLY A 158 -2.01 13.50 3.45
C GLY A 158 -2.66 13.68 2.10
N VAL A 159 -1.91 14.15 1.10
CA VAL A 159 -2.40 14.32 -0.28
C VAL A 159 -2.83 12.98 -0.86
N VAL A 160 -1.98 11.95 -0.77
CA VAL A 160 -2.30 10.62 -1.27
C VAL A 160 -3.55 10.07 -0.60
N ALA A 161 -3.70 10.19 0.72
CA ALA A 161 -4.88 9.73 1.45
C ALA A 161 -6.18 10.40 0.95
N ILE A 162 -6.16 11.70 0.67
CA ILE A 162 -7.33 12.41 0.14
C ILE A 162 -7.69 11.93 -1.26
N VAL A 163 -6.71 11.78 -2.14
CA VAL A 163 -6.94 11.25 -3.51
C VAL A 163 -7.49 9.82 -3.45
N TRP A 164 -6.97 8.97 -2.57
CA TRP A 164 -7.51 7.63 -2.35
C TRP A 164 -8.98 7.63 -1.91
N LEU A 165 -9.34 8.52 -0.99
CA LEU A 165 -10.74 8.65 -0.55
C LEU A 165 -11.66 9.13 -1.67
N GLN A 166 -11.19 10.06 -2.52
CA GLN A 166 -11.95 10.51 -3.69
C GLN A 166 -12.12 9.37 -4.69
N TRP A 167 -11.05 8.67 -5.03
CA TRP A 167 -11.08 7.51 -5.92
C TRP A 167 -12.00 6.39 -5.39
N ALA A 168 -12.05 6.20 -4.07
CA ALA A 168 -12.98 5.27 -3.44
C ALA A 168 -14.46 5.58 -3.72
N HIS A 169 -14.79 6.87 -3.93
CA HIS A 169 -16.15 7.33 -4.21
C HIS A 169 -16.45 7.50 -5.71
N ASP A 170 -15.43 7.57 -6.53
CA ASP A 170 -15.54 7.69 -7.99
C ASP A 170 -14.70 6.60 -8.70
N PRO A 171 -15.31 5.44 -9.00
CA PRO A 171 -14.62 4.35 -9.71
C PRO A 171 -14.17 4.69 -11.14
N GLY A 172 -14.69 5.77 -11.73
CA GLY A 172 -14.27 6.27 -13.05
C GLY A 172 -13.00 7.10 -13.03
N MET A 173 -12.53 7.49 -11.86
CA MET A 173 -11.32 8.28 -11.67
C MET A 173 -10.06 7.46 -11.97
N ASP A 174 -9.11 8.03 -12.69
CA ASP A 174 -7.75 7.46 -12.82
C ASP A 174 -6.92 7.81 -11.58
N GLY A 175 -7.03 6.98 -10.54
CA GLY A 175 -6.36 7.22 -9.26
C GLY A 175 -4.84 7.40 -9.36
N PRO A 176 -4.10 6.57 -10.10
CA PRO A 176 -2.68 6.78 -10.35
C PRO A 176 -2.33 8.13 -10.98
N ALA A 177 -3.09 8.57 -12.00
CA ALA A 177 -2.88 9.86 -12.65
C ALA A 177 -3.18 11.03 -11.70
N GLU A 178 -4.26 10.94 -10.93
CA GLU A 178 -4.63 11.96 -9.95
C GLU A 178 -3.64 12.07 -8.79
N ILE A 179 -3.08 10.94 -8.32
CA ILE A 179 -2.00 10.95 -7.34
C ILE A 179 -0.76 11.65 -7.91
N ASP A 180 -0.37 11.34 -9.15
CA ASP A 180 0.78 12.02 -9.77
C ASP A 180 0.55 13.52 -9.94
N ALA A 181 -0.64 13.93 -10.37
CA ALA A 181 -1.02 15.35 -10.53
C ALA A 181 -1.02 16.09 -9.19
N ALA A 182 -1.60 15.48 -8.16
CA ALA A 182 -1.64 16.07 -6.82
C ALA A 182 -0.24 16.19 -6.19
N LEU A 183 0.64 15.23 -6.40
CA LEU A 183 2.03 15.29 -5.95
C LEU A 183 2.86 16.28 -6.78
N ALA A 184 2.57 16.45 -8.08
CA ALA A 184 3.17 17.52 -8.89
C ALA A 184 2.81 18.90 -8.36
N HIS A 185 1.55 19.09 -7.96
CA HIS A 185 1.10 20.34 -7.35
C HIS A 185 1.80 20.60 -6.00
N LEU A 186 1.92 19.56 -5.16
CA LEU A 186 2.68 19.69 -3.90
C LEU A 186 4.15 20.04 -4.16
N GLU A 187 4.76 19.45 -5.18
CA GLU A 187 6.15 19.73 -5.60
C GLU A 187 6.36 21.18 -6.06
N SER A 188 5.36 21.77 -6.72
CA SER A 188 5.38 23.19 -7.14
C SER A 188 5.17 24.20 -6.02
N GLY A 189 4.86 23.75 -4.79
CA GLY A 189 4.69 24.58 -3.61
C GLY A 189 3.26 24.98 -3.30
N LEU A 190 2.25 24.22 -3.77
CA LEU A 190 0.81 24.45 -3.52
C LEU A 190 0.30 25.84 -3.95
N SER A 191 0.94 26.45 -4.90
CA SER A 191 0.42 27.71 -5.47
C SER A 191 -0.74 27.42 -6.41
N PRO A 192 -1.89 28.13 -6.30
CA PRO A 192 -3.03 27.95 -7.18
C PRO A 192 -2.70 28.35 -8.64
#